data_ac2f1fa65e4576f2cb139754328664c9
#
_entry.id   ac2f1fa65e4576f2cb139754328664c9
#
_cell.length_a   1.000
_cell.length_b   1.000
_cell.length_c   1.000
_cell.angle_alpha   90.00
_cell.angle_beta   90.00
_cell.angle_gamma   90.00
#
_symmetry.space_group_name_H-M   'P 1'
#
loop_
_entity.id
_entity.type
_entity.pdbx_description
1 polymer ?
#
loop_
_entity_poly.entity_id
_entity_poly.type
_entity_poly.pdbx_seq_one_letter_code
_entity_poly.pdbx_strand_id
1 'polypeptide(L)'
;MRTNSFAGRWLVTGAAGMLGQDVLTVLKRAGIEAVGLGRADLDITDPAAVRAAVEGVTVVINCAAWTDVDGAESAEEAATAVNGTGVRVLAEACAAAHVRLLHVSTDYVLPGDASEPYREDTATGPVNAYGRSKLVGEQAVAELLPQDGYIVRTAWLYGEHGPNFVATMLKLAAQRDTLDVVDDQHGQPTWSYALARQLVELGLAALKGWAMGGIYHGTASGRTTWMGLARETYRLSGLDPERIRPTTSAAFVRPATRPAFSVLAHGRWADAGLAPLADWREQLAEALAAPAFTALADSARNGSTNGSTG
;
A
#
# COMPACT_ATOMS: atom_id res chain seq x y z
N MET A 1 -1.58 8.45 -29.86
CA MET A 1 -2.32 7.85 -28.74
C MET A 1 -3.66 8.57 -28.63
N ARG A 2 -4.78 7.86 -28.64
CA ARG A 2 -6.09 8.50 -28.37
C ARG A 2 -6.18 8.69 -26.87
N THR A 3 -6.27 9.93 -26.39
CA THR A 3 -6.57 10.22 -25.00
C THR A 3 -7.95 9.64 -24.66
N ASN A 4 -8.07 8.95 -23.54
CA ASN A 4 -9.33 8.39 -23.08
C ASN A 4 -10.19 9.52 -22.51
N SER A 5 -10.85 10.29 -23.40
CA SER A 5 -11.60 11.51 -23.05
C SER A 5 -12.74 11.28 -22.05
N PHE A 6 -13.17 10.02 -21.85
CA PHE A 6 -14.16 9.64 -20.86
C PHE A 6 -13.63 9.69 -19.43
N ALA A 7 -12.32 9.43 -19.23
CA ALA A 7 -11.74 9.36 -17.89
C ALA A 7 -11.55 10.74 -17.24
N GLY A 8 -11.53 11.83 -18.00
CA GLY A 8 -11.20 13.15 -17.50
C GLY A 8 -9.78 13.24 -16.94
N ARG A 9 -9.51 14.24 -16.12
CA ARG A 9 -8.21 14.48 -15.47
C ARG A 9 -8.20 13.90 -14.05
N TRP A 10 -7.15 13.19 -13.68
CA TRP A 10 -6.98 12.59 -12.35
C TRP A 10 -5.93 13.33 -11.53
N LEU A 11 -6.11 13.31 -10.21
CA LEU A 11 -5.12 13.81 -9.25
C LEU A 11 -4.59 12.63 -8.42
N VAL A 12 -3.26 12.55 -8.29
CA VAL A 12 -2.59 11.62 -7.38
C VAL A 12 -1.87 12.44 -6.31
N THR A 13 -2.30 12.33 -5.06
CA THR A 13 -1.59 12.92 -3.93
C THR A 13 -0.56 11.93 -3.37
N GLY A 14 0.49 12.42 -2.70
CA GLY A 14 1.59 11.56 -2.28
C GLY A 14 2.37 10.97 -3.47
N ALA A 15 2.39 11.67 -4.59
CA ALA A 15 2.92 11.23 -5.88
C ALA A 15 4.40 10.86 -5.87
N ALA A 16 5.19 11.40 -4.95
CA ALA A 16 6.61 11.08 -4.78
C ALA A 16 6.86 9.77 -4.01
N GLY A 17 5.82 9.20 -3.37
CA GLY A 17 5.89 7.92 -2.66
C GLY A 17 5.90 6.71 -3.59
N MET A 18 6.19 5.52 -3.03
CA MET A 18 6.25 4.25 -3.78
C MET A 18 5.00 4.03 -4.64
N LEU A 19 3.84 3.95 -4.00
CA LEU A 19 2.57 3.69 -4.68
C LEU A 19 2.16 4.84 -5.62
N GLY A 20 2.40 6.10 -5.23
CA GLY A 20 2.06 7.26 -6.05
C GLY A 20 2.79 7.27 -7.40
N GLN A 21 4.06 6.91 -7.42
CA GLN A 21 4.86 6.79 -8.65
C GLN A 21 4.34 5.67 -9.56
N ASP A 22 3.99 4.52 -8.96
CA ASP A 22 3.39 3.40 -9.71
C ASP A 22 2.03 3.77 -10.29
N VAL A 23 1.17 4.46 -9.53
CA VAL A 23 -0.15 4.96 -10.00
C VAL A 23 0.03 5.89 -11.20
N LEU A 24 0.94 6.86 -11.13
CA LEU A 24 1.23 7.75 -12.25
C LEU A 24 1.75 7.00 -13.48
N THR A 25 2.58 5.99 -13.26
CA THR A 25 3.08 5.12 -14.34
C THR A 25 1.95 4.37 -15.02
N VAL A 26 1.02 3.80 -14.25
CA VAL A 26 -0.15 3.08 -14.78
C VAL A 26 -1.09 4.03 -15.53
N LEU A 27 -1.42 5.19 -14.97
CA LEU A 27 -2.25 6.21 -15.60
C LEU A 27 -1.67 6.66 -16.95
N LYS A 28 -0.36 6.93 -17.00
CA LYS A 28 0.36 7.27 -18.23
C LYS A 28 0.25 6.17 -19.28
N ARG A 29 0.43 4.89 -18.89
CA ARG A 29 0.30 3.74 -19.79
C ARG A 29 -1.13 3.56 -20.32
N ALA A 30 -2.12 3.87 -19.50
CA ALA A 30 -3.54 3.83 -19.86
C ALA A 30 -3.98 5.04 -20.72
N GLY A 31 -3.10 6.02 -20.94
CA GLY A 31 -3.44 7.26 -21.68
C GLY A 31 -4.43 8.16 -20.93
N ILE A 32 -4.45 8.07 -19.59
CA ILE A 32 -5.29 8.90 -18.71
C ILE A 32 -4.47 10.12 -18.29
N GLU A 33 -5.03 11.32 -18.46
CA GLU A 33 -4.42 12.56 -18.01
C GLU A 33 -4.41 12.59 -16.48
N ALA A 34 -3.23 12.81 -15.91
CA ALA A 34 -3.07 12.85 -14.45
C ALA A 34 -2.04 13.88 -14.02
N VAL A 35 -2.29 14.49 -12.86
CA VAL A 35 -1.35 15.34 -12.13
C VAL A 35 -0.95 14.62 -10.86
N GLY A 36 0.36 14.49 -10.63
CA GLY A 36 0.91 13.98 -9.39
C GLY A 36 1.42 15.13 -8.52
N LEU A 37 0.95 15.22 -7.28
CA LEU A 37 1.40 16.20 -6.30
C LEU A 37 2.02 15.48 -5.10
N GLY A 38 3.31 15.77 -4.84
CA GLY A 38 4.02 15.29 -3.67
C GLY A 38 3.82 16.23 -2.48
N ARG A 39 4.45 15.89 -1.34
CA ARG A 39 4.36 16.71 -0.10
C ARG A 39 4.89 18.13 -0.28
N ALA A 40 5.85 18.34 -1.18
CA ALA A 40 6.39 19.68 -1.46
C ALA A 40 5.44 20.55 -2.30
N ASP A 41 4.50 19.91 -3.05
CA ASP A 41 3.60 20.56 -3.98
C ASP A 41 2.22 20.80 -3.37
N LEU A 42 1.78 19.92 -2.46
CA LEU A 42 0.46 19.96 -1.83
C LEU A 42 0.54 19.45 -0.38
N ASP A 43 0.28 20.35 0.56
CA ASP A 43 -0.08 20.00 1.92
C ASP A 43 -1.58 19.66 1.95
N ILE A 44 -1.91 18.37 2.15
CA ILE A 44 -3.31 17.94 2.18
C ILE A 44 -4.08 18.43 3.41
N THR A 45 -3.38 19.04 4.39
CA THR A 45 -4.02 19.66 5.56
C THR A 45 -4.42 21.13 5.32
N ASP A 46 -4.03 21.72 4.18
CA ASP A 46 -4.43 23.07 3.77
C ASP A 46 -5.71 23.02 2.91
N PRO A 47 -6.87 23.49 3.43
CA PRO A 47 -8.12 23.44 2.70
C PRO A 47 -8.14 24.30 1.43
N ALA A 48 -7.37 25.39 1.37
CA ALA A 48 -7.33 26.27 0.19
C ALA A 48 -6.52 25.60 -0.94
N ALA A 49 -5.35 25.05 -0.61
CA ALA A 49 -4.49 24.34 -1.54
C ALA A 49 -5.21 23.07 -2.09
N VAL A 50 -5.88 22.32 -1.23
CA VAL A 50 -6.63 21.11 -1.63
C VAL A 50 -7.79 21.45 -2.56
N ARG A 51 -8.59 22.49 -2.26
CA ARG A 51 -9.68 22.91 -3.17
C ARG A 51 -9.16 23.30 -4.55
N ALA A 52 -8.07 24.04 -4.62
CA ALA A 52 -7.45 24.42 -5.89
C ALA A 52 -6.92 23.20 -6.66
N ALA A 53 -6.35 22.21 -5.96
CA ALA A 53 -5.83 20.98 -6.59
C ALA A 53 -6.92 20.07 -7.15
N VAL A 54 -8.12 20.06 -6.55
CA VAL A 54 -9.26 19.22 -6.96
C VAL A 54 -10.07 19.86 -8.11
N GLU A 55 -9.88 21.15 -8.40
CA GLU A 55 -10.61 21.85 -9.48
C GLU A 55 -10.35 21.21 -10.85
N GLY A 56 -11.44 20.88 -11.56
CA GLY A 56 -11.39 20.26 -12.88
C GLY A 56 -10.91 18.80 -12.92
N VAL A 57 -10.84 18.13 -11.75
CA VAL A 57 -10.47 16.73 -11.60
C VAL A 57 -11.73 15.85 -11.57
N THR A 58 -11.66 14.62 -12.07
CA THR A 58 -12.76 13.64 -12.02
C THR A 58 -12.54 12.55 -10.97
N VAL A 59 -11.28 12.20 -10.70
CA VAL A 59 -10.88 11.20 -9.72
C VAL A 59 -9.65 11.66 -8.96
N VAL A 60 -9.67 11.51 -7.65
CA VAL A 60 -8.48 11.66 -6.78
C VAL A 60 -8.07 10.29 -6.28
N ILE A 61 -6.79 9.92 -6.44
CA ILE A 61 -6.17 8.79 -5.74
C ILE A 61 -5.27 9.35 -4.64
N ASN A 62 -5.70 9.17 -3.38
CA ASN A 62 -4.93 9.65 -2.24
C ASN A 62 -3.94 8.58 -1.75
N CYS A 63 -2.67 8.76 -2.12
CA CYS A 63 -1.53 7.99 -1.60
C CYS A 63 -0.74 8.77 -0.53
N ALA A 64 -1.13 10.00 -0.20
CA ALA A 64 -0.47 10.78 0.84
C ALA A 64 -0.80 10.21 2.22
N ALA A 65 0.23 9.91 3.01
CA ALA A 65 0.10 9.38 4.36
C ALA A 65 1.37 9.59 5.19
N TRP A 66 1.20 9.66 6.50
CA TRP A 66 2.24 9.33 7.46
C TRP A 66 2.36 7.81 7.51
N THR A 67 3.52 7.25 7.17
CA THR A 67 3.72 5.78 7.05
C THR A 67 4.73 5.22 8.06
N ASP A 68 5.36 6.06 8.88
CA ASP A 68 6.23 5.61 9.96
C ASP A 68 5.37 5.11 11.13
N VAL A 69 5.19 3.78 11.16
CA VAL A 69 4.34 3.11 12.14
C VAL A 69 4.89 3.23 13.56
N ASP A 70 6.21 3.10 13.72
CA ASP A 70 6.87 3.22 15.02
C ASP A 70 6.93 4.68 15.51
N GLY A 71 7.23 5.60 14.60
CA GLY A 71 7.23 7.03 14.90
C GLY A 71 5.86 7.58 15.27
N ALA A 72 4.77 6.97 14.77
CA ALA A 72 3.42 7.35 15.14
C ALA A 72 3.11 7.16 16.63
N GLU A 73 3.74 6.17 17.32
CA GLU A 73 3.52 5.96 18.77
C GLU A 73 3.96 7.15 19.63
N SER A 74 4.97 7.88 19.18
CA SER A 74 5.45 9.08 19.87
C SER A 74 4.91 10.38 19.27
N ALA A 75 4.24 10.33 18.12
CA ALA A 75 3.77 11.50 17.36
C ALA A 75 2.35 11.28 16.77
N GLU A 76 1.44 10.65 17.57
CA GLU A 76 0.10 10.26 17.12
C GLU A 76 -0.73 11.46 16.61
N GLU A 77 -0.60 12.62 17.27
CA GLU A 77 -1.28 13.86 16.84
C GLU A 77 -0.81 14.29 15.43
N ALA A 78 0.51 14.27 15.18
CA ALA A 78 1.06 14.62 13.86
C ALA A 78 0.68 13.56 12.78
N ALA A 79 0.68 12.27 13.12
CA ALA A 79 0.21 11.22 12.25
C ALA A 79 -1.29 11.40 11.93
N THR A 80 -2.12 11.74 12.92
CA THR A 80 -3.56 11.99 12.76
C THR A 80 -3.83 13.25 11.95
N ALA A 81 -3.00 14.31 12.10
CA ALA A 81 -3.13 15.50 11.27
C ALA A 81 -3.04 15.17 9.77
N VAL A 82 -2.11 14.29 9.37
CA VAL A 82 -1.97 13.87 7.97
C VAL A 82 -3.01 12.80 7.59
N ASN A 83 -3.08 11.70 8.37
CA ASN A 83 -3.87 10.53 8.03
C ASN A 83 -5.37 10.67 8.29
N GLY A 84 -5.75 11.57 9.19
CA GLY A 84 -7.13 11.86 9.55
C GLY A 84 -7.61 13.21 9.04
N THR A 85 -7.07 14.32 9.59
CA THR A 85 -7.54 15.68 9.26
C THR A 85 -7.29 16.04 7.79
N GLY A 86 -6.10 15.73 7.26
CA GLY A 86 -5.79 15.98 5.84
C GLY A 86 -6.70 15.18 4.90
N VAL A 87 -7.05 13.94 5.28
CA VAL A 87 -8.00 13.13 4.51
C VAL A 87 -9.42 13.71 4.58
N ARG A 88 -9.85 14.24 5.74
CA ARG A 88 -11.13 14.96 5.86
C ARG A 88 -11.18 16.16 4.94
N VAL A 89 -10.13 17.00 4.95
CA VAL A 89 -10.04 18.18 4.06
C VAL A 89 -10.15 17.76 2.58
N LEU A 90 -9.47 16.67 2.21
CA LEU A 90 -9.53 16.15 0.85
C LEU A 90 -10.94 15.62 0.50
N ALA A 91 -11.59 14.90 1.42
CA ALA A 91 -12.93 14.38 1.23
C ALA A 91 -13.97 15.51 1.12
N GLU A 92 -13.87 16.57 1.93
CA GLU A 92 -14.72 17.77 1.86
C GLU A 92 -14.59 18.46 0.49
N ALA A 93 -13.36 18.64 -0.01
CA ALA A 93 -13.12 19.24 -1.31
C ALA A 93 -13.67 18.37 -2.46
N CYS A 94 -13.47 17.05 -2.39
CA CYS A 94 -14.01 16.11 -3.37
C CYS A 94 -15.55 16.11 -3.36
N ALA A 95 -16.18 16.12 -2.18
CA ALA A 95 -17.64 16.19 -2.04
C ALA A 95 -18.20 17.48 -2.67
N ALA A 96 -17.60 18.63 -2.37
CA ALA A 96 -18.02 19.92 -2.93
C ALA A 96 -17.87 20.00 -4.46
N ALA A 97 -16.87 19.33 -5.03
CA ALA A 97 -16.59 19.30 -6.46
C ALA A 97 -17.21 18.10 -7.20
N HIS A 98 -17.94 17.21 -6.52
CA HIS A 98 -18.50 15.96 -7.07
C HIS A 98 -17.42 15.05 -7.70
N VAL A 99 -16.25 14.97 -7.06
CA VAL A 99 -15.09 14.19 -7.47
C VAL A 99 -15.03 12.88 -6.69
N ARG A 100 -14.71 11.78 -7.34
CA ARG A 100 -14.51 10.47 -6.70
C ARG A 100 -13.18 10.43 -5.99
N LEU A 101 -13.19 9.93 -4.74
CA LEU A 101 -11.99 9.80 -3.93
C LEU A 101 -11.67 8.33 -3.67
N LEU A 102 -10.54 7.85 -4.19
CA LEU A 102 -9.94 6.56 -3.82
C LEU A 102 -8.88 6.84 -2.73
N HIS A 103 -9.17 6.42 -1.50
CA HIS A 103 -8.28 6.61 -0.36
C HIS A 103 -7.57 5.32 0.02
N VAL A 104 -6.24 5.32 -0.06
CA VAL A 104 -5.42 4.16 0.36
C VAL A 104 -5.32 4.12 1.88
N SER A 105 -5.83 3.03 2.48
CA SER A 105 -5.79 2.75 3.90
C SER A 105 -4.92 1.51 4.20
N THR A 106 -5.08 0.91 5.37
CA THR A 106 -4.21 -0.14 5.90
C THR A 106 -5.01 -1.24 6.60
N ASP A 107 -4.46 -2.44 6.63
CA ASP A 107 -4.87 -3.56 7.48
C ASP A 107 -4.78 -3.24 8.98
N TYR A 108 -3.96 -2.27 9.39
CA TYR A 108 -3.78 -1.87 10.80
C TYR A 108 -4.97 -1.15 11.42
N VAL A 109 -6.04 -0.89 10.68
CA VAL A 109 -7.31 -0.43 11.24
C VAL A 109 -8.12 -1.57 11.89
N LEU A 110 -7.69 -2.82 11.71
CA LEU A 110 -8.33 -4.03 12.22
C LEU A 110 -7.66 -4.52 13.52
N PRO A 111 -8.33 -5.36 14.35
CA PRO A 111 -7.82 -5.80 15.65
C PRO A 111 -6.50 -6.60 15.58
N GLY A 112 -6.29 -7.40 14.53
CA GLY A 112 -5.04 -8.11 14.31
C GLY A 112 -4.90 -9.46 15.02
N ASP A 113 -6.00 -10.02 15.53
CA ASP A 113 -6.06 -11.24 16.35
C ASP A 113 -6.96 -12.34 15.78
N ALA A 114 -7.44 -12.19 14.54
CA ALA A 114 -8.28 -13.19 13.88
C ALA A 114 -7.48 -14.45 13.49
N SER A 115 -8.21 -15.51 13.16
CA SER A 115 -7.68 -16.76 12.57
C SER A 115 -8.09 -16.95 11.10
N GLU A 116 -9.09 -16.19 10.65
CA GLU A 116 -9.61 -16.19 9.30
C GLU A 116 -9.47 -14.79 8.66
N PRO A 117 -9.41 -14.69 7.33
CA PRO A 117 -9.28 -13.40 6.66
C PRO A 117 -10.40 -12.42 7.05
N TYR A 118 -10.00 -11.20 7.39
CA TYR A 118 -10.94 -10.13 7.72
C TYR A 118 -11.75 -9.73 6.50
N ARG A 119 -13.08 -9.69 6.66
CA ARG A 119 -14.01 -9.21 5.64
C ARG A 119 -14.04 -7.68 5.64
N GLU A 120 -14.52 -7.09 4.55
CA GLU A 120 -14.62 -5.64 4.39
C GLU A 120 -15.58 -5.00 5.40
N ASP A 121 -16.57 -5.75 5.88
CA ASP A 121 -17.56 -5.34 6.88
C ASP A 121 -17.14 -5.63 8.34
N THR A 122 -15.94 -6.16 8.56
CA THR A 122 -15.43 -6.43 9.92
C THR A 122 -15.25 -5.14 10.70
N ALA A 123 -15.72 -5.14 11.96
CA ALA A 123 -15.52 -4.02 12.86
C ALA A 123 -14.04 -3.68 13.05
N THR A 124 -13.72 -2.39 12.99
CA THR A 124 -12.37 -1.89 13.19
C THR A 124 -11.98 -1.90 14.67
N GLY A 125 -10.67 -2.03 14.95
CA GLY A 125 -10.14 -2.08 16.31
C GLY A 125 -8.62 -1.93 16.32
N PRO A 126 -8.06 -0.78 15.85
CA PRO A 126 -6.63 -0.60 15.69
C PRO A 126 -5.85 -0.71 17.00
N VAL A 127 -4.76 -1.47 17.01
CA VAL A 127 -3.94 -1.73 18.19
C VAL A 127 -2.75 -0.77 18.35
N ASN A 128 -2.52 0.12 17.38
CA ASN A 128 -1.41 1.07 17.39
C ASN A 128 -1.83 2.46 16.88
N ALA A 129 -1.01 3.48 17.16
CA ALA A 129 -1.28 4.86 16.82
C ALA A 129 -1.43 5.10 15.31
N TYR A 130 -0.62 4.44 14.49
CA TYR A 130 -0.74 4.52 13.04
C TYR A 130 -2.11 4.02 12.56
N GLY A 131 -2.55 2.85 13.01
CA GLY A 131 -3.87 2.31 12.67
C GLY A 131 -5.01 3.23 13.12
N ARG A 132 -4.93 3.81 14.35
CA ARG A 132 -5.91 4.79 14.83
C ARG A 132 -5.95 6.04 13.95
N SER A 133 -4.79 6.60 13.59
CA SER A 133 -4.72 7.77 12.71
C SER A 133 -5.32 7.51 11.33
N LYS A 134 -5.10 6.33 10.74
CA LYS A 134 -5.68 5.94 9.44
C LYS A 134 -7.19 5.73 9.52
N LEU A 135 -7.68 5.16 10.63
CA LEU A 135 -9.11 4.96 10.84
C LEU A 135 -9.89 6.28 10.88
N VAL A 136 -9.33 7.34 11.44
CA VAL A 136 -9.95 8.70 11.40
C VAL A 136 -10.16 9.15 9.95
N GLY A 137 -9.21 8.88 9.05
CA GLY A 137 -9.36 9.17 7.63
C GLY A 137 -10.43 8.32 6.94
N GLU A 138 -10.49 7.01 7.22
CA GLU A 138 -11.57 6.14 6.70
C GLU A 138 -12.95 6.65 7.10
N GLN A 139 -13.12 7.03 8.38
CA GLN A 139 -14.37 7.56 8.91
C GLN A 139 -14.77 8.86 8.20
N ALA A 140 -13.82 9.76 7.92
CA ALA A 140 -14.08 10.99 7.19
C ALA A 140 -14.54 10.73 5.75
N VAL A 141 -13.89 9.79 5.04
CA VAL A 141 -14.30 9.40 3.68
C VAL A 141 -15.71 8.77 3.68
N ALA A 142 -15.97 7.85 4.60
CA ALA A 142 -17.27 7.18 4.69
C ALA A 142 -18.41 8.14 5.03
N GLU A 143 -18.16 9.14 5.89
CA GLU A 143 -19.13 10.18 6.28
C GLU A 143 -19.44 11.14 5.13
N LEU A 144 -18.40 11.67 4.47
CA LEU A 144 -18.51 12.78 3.53
C LEU A 144 -18.76 12.34 2.09
N LEU A 145 -18.36 11.12 1.74
CA LEU A 145 -18.44 10.57 0.38
C LEU A 145 -19.04 9.14 0.40
N PRO A 146 -20.25 8.93 0.94
CA PRO A 146 -20.80 7.57 1.11
C PRO A 146 -20.99 6.81 -0.22
N GLN A 147 -21.09 7.50 -1.36
CA GLN A 147 -21.27 6.91 -2.69
C GLN A 147 -20.01 7.05 -3.58
N ASP A 148 -19.27 8.14 -3.42
CA ASP A 148 -18.12 8.50 -4.27
C ASP A 148 -16.77 8.33 -3.53
N GLY A 149 -16.76 7.80 -2.30
CA GLY A 149 -15.58 7.46 -1.51
C GLY A 149 -15.26 5.97 -1.57
N TYR A 150 -14.05 5.63 -1.99
CA TYR A 150 -13.54 4.26 -2.11
C TYR A 150 -12.35 4.13 -1.18
N ILE A 151 -12.51 3.38 -0.09
CA ILE A 151 -11.46 3.13 0.90
C ILE A 151 -10.78 1.81 0.52
N VAL A 152 -9.51 1.85 0.16
CA VAL A 152 -8.77 0.65 -0.24
C VAL A 152 -7.73 0.32 0.83
N ARG A 153 -8.02 -0.67 1.69
CA ARG A 153 -7.09 -1.18 2.69
C ARG A 153 -6.06 -2.08 2.03
N THR A 154 -4.80 -1.83 2.30
CA THR A 154 -3.68 -2.64 1.78
C THR A 154 -2.72 -3.03 2.89
N ALA A 155 -1.78 -3.92 2.61
CA ALA A 155 -0.80 -4.43 3.57
C ALA A 155 0.55 -4.71 2.90
N TRP A 156 1.62 -4.59 3.67
CA TRP A 156 2.98 -5.05 3.35
C TRP A 156 3.45 -4.65 1.95
N LEU A 157 3.26 -3.37 1.60
CA LEU A 157 3.63 -2.86 0.28
C LEU A 157 5.13 -2.95 0.03
N TYR A 158 5.49 -3.43 -1.14
CA TYR A 158 6.84 -3.39 -1.68
C TYR A 158 6.82 -3.01 -3.17
N GLY A 159 7.91 -2.45 -3.66
CA GLY A 159 8.03 -2.01 -5.04
C GLY A 159 9.40 -1.42 -5.35
N GLU A 160 9.58 -0.94 -6.57
CA GLU A 160 10.87 -0.40 -7.03
C GLU A 160 11.23 0.94 -6.38
N HIS A 161 10.22 1.68 -5.91
CA HIS A 161 10.40 3.03 -5.40
C HIS A 161 10.40 3.06 -3.86
N GLY A 162 11.49 3.60 -3.29
CA GLY A 162 11.62 3.79 -1.84
C GLY A 162 11.98 2.52 -1.05
N PRO A 163 12.14 2.67 0.27
CA PRO A 163 12.51 1.57 1.15
C PRO A 163 11.35 0.59 1.33
N ASN A 164 11.66 -0.72 1.28
CA ASN A 164 10.69 -1.78 1.52
C ASN A 164 11.38 -3.05 2.01
N PHE A 165 10.60 -4.00 2.52
CA PHE A 165 11.12 -5.22 3.11
C PHE A 165 11.88 -6.09 2.09
N VAL A 166 11.34 -6.29 0.89
CA VAL A 166 11.97 -7.13 -0.17
C VAL A 166 13.35 -6.57 -0.55
N ALA A 167 13.42 -5.27 -0.82
CA ALA A 167 14.69 -4.60 -1.11
C ALA A 167 15.69 -4.68 0.07
N THR A 168 15.17 -4.59 1.30
CA THR A 168 15.99 -4.72 2.51
C THR A 168 16.58 -6.11 2.65
N MET A 169 15.78 -7.18 2.40
CA MET A 169 16.28 -8.56 2.42
C MET A 169 17.41 -8.77 1.41
N LEU A 170 17.26 -8.29 0.19
CA LEU A 170 18.31 -8.40 -0.84
C LEU A 170 19.58 -7.62 -0.48
N LYS A 171 19.45 -6.42 0.09
CA LYS A 171 20.61 -5.64 0.57
C LYS A 171 21.33 -6.35 1.70
N LEU A 172 20.62 -6.92 2.65
CA LEU A 172 21.20 -7.64 3.78
C LEU A 172 21.82 -8.96 3.34
N ALA A 173 21.32 -9.59 2.29
CA ALA A 173 21.91 -10.81 1.72
C ALA A 173 23.37 -10.64 1.28
N ALA A 174 23.75 -9.44 0.82
CA ALA A 174 25.11 -9.10 0.45
C ALA A 174 26.05 -8.87 1.66
N GLN A 175 25.49 -8.71 2.86
CA GLN A 175 26.22 -8.22 4.04
C GLN A 175 26.27 -9.22 5.20
N ARG A 176 25.38 -10.21 5.21
CA ARG A 176 25.19 -11.14 6.34
C ARG A 176 24.97 -12.56 5.84
N ASP A 177 25.60 -13.52 6.48
CA ASP A 177 25.44 -14.94 6.14
C ASP A 177 24.06 -15.47 6.50
N THR A 178 23.48 -15.00 7.59
CA THR A 178 22.15 -15.40 8.05
C THR A 178 21.36 -14.20 8.57
N LEU A 179 20.02 -14.28 8.51
CA LEU A 179 19.09 -13.28 9.02
C LEU A 179 18.02 -13.96 9.86
N ASP A 180 17.74 -13.42 11.05
CA ASP A 180 16.60 -13.82 11.86
C ASP A 180 15.39 -12.95 11.45
N VAL A 181 14.29 -13.59 11.04
CA VAL A 181 13.09 -12.92 10.54
C VAL A 181 11.85 -13.47 11.25
N VAL A 182 10.96 -12.56 11.65
CA VAL A 182 9.72 -12.86 12.38
C VAL A 182 8.83 -13.82 11.60
N ASP A 183 8.35 -14.88 12.28
CA ASP A 183 7.52 -15.95 11.70
C ASP A 183 6.14 -16.09 12.38
N ASP A 184 5.83 -15.25 13.34
CA ASP A 184 4.56 -15.24 14.09
C ASP A 184 3.62 -14.09 13.70
N GLN A 185 3.89 -13.40 12.60
CA GLN A 185 3.00 -12.40 11.99
C GLN A 185 2.57 -12.87 10.60
N HIS A 186 1.25 -12.98 10.39
CA HIS A 186 0.64 -13.44 9.14
C HIS A 186 0.00 -12.26 8.39
N GLY A 187 0.32 -12.11 7.11
CA GLY A 187 -0.19 -11.04 6.25
C GLY A 187 -0.07 -11.35 4.76
N GLN A 188 -0.21 -10.30 3.95
CA GLN A 188 -0.23 -10.39 2.49
C GLN A 188 0.74 -9.39 1.88
N PRO A 189 1.94 -9.83 1.46
CA PRO A 189 2.85 -8.97 0.70
C PRO A 189 2.18 -8.52 -0.60
N THR A 190 2.15 -7.22 -0.84
CA THR A 190 1.46 -6.65 -2.01
C THR A 190 2.42 -5.79 -2.83
N TRP A 191 2.56 -6.12 -4.11
CA TRP A 191 3.35 -5.32 -5.03
C TRP A 191 2.63 -4.00 -5.36
N SER A 192 3.29 -2.88 -5.09
CA SER A 192 2.70 -1.54 -5.27
C SER A 192 2.23 -1.28 -6.70
N TYR A 193 2.95 -1.80 -7.70
CA TYR A 193 2.54 -1.68 -9.10
C TYR A 193 1.26 -2.48 -9.42
N ALA A 194 1.09 -3.67 -8.83
CA ALA A 194 -0.14 -4.45 -8.97
C ALA A 194 -1.34 -3.72 -8.32
N LEU A 195 -1.14 -3.18 -7.11
CA LEU A 195 -2.15 -2.36 -6.44
C LEU A 195 -2.47 -1.08 -7.24
N ALA A 196 -1.47 -0.42 -7.82
CA ALA A 196 -1.66 0.75 -8.66
C ALA A 196 -2.58 0.46 -9.86
N ARG A 197 -2.39 -0.69 -10.52
CA ARG A 197 -3.28 -1.15 -11.60
C ARG A 197 -4.72 -1.33 -11.11
N GLN A 198 -4.89 -2.00 -9.97
CA GLN A 198 -6.20 -2.25 -9.39
C GLN A 198 -6.91 -0.96 -8.97
N LEU A 199 -6.19 0.02 -8.42
CA LEU A 199 -6.73 1.35 -8.09
C LEU A 199 -7.21 2.10 -9.36
N VAL A 200 -6.46 2.04 -10.44
CA VAL A 200 -6.86 2.67 -11.71
C VAL A 200 -8.08 1.96 -12.30
N GLU A 201 -8.13 0.64 -12.28
CA GLU A 201 -9.30 -0.15 -12.72
C GLU A 201 -10.54 0.18 -11.86
N LEU A 202 -10.40 0.30 -10.54
CA LEU A 202 -11.47 0.69 -9.63
C LEU A 202 -11.98 2.10 -9.94
N GLY A 203 -11.09 3.06 -10.15
CA GLY A 203 -11.47 4.43 -10.53
C GLY A 203 -12.21 4.49 -11.87
N LEU A 204 -11.80 3.71 -12.85
CA LEU A 204 -12.51 3.59 -14.12
C LEU A 204 -13.89 2.92 -13.98
N ALA A 205 -14.00 1.89 -13.13
CA ALA A 205 -15.28 1.25 -12.80
C ALA A 205 -16.22 2.21 -12.06
N ALA A 206 -15.68 3.02 -11.15
CA ALA A 206 -16.40 4.07 -10.44
C ALA A 206 -16.97 5.13 -11.40
N LEU A 207 -16.18 5.60 -12.37
CA LEU A 207 -16.63 6.55 -13.38
C LEU A 207 -17.76 6.00 -14.27
N LYS A 208 -17.80 4.69 -14.49
CA LYS A 208 -18.85 3.99 -15.24
C LYS A 208 -20.08 3.66 -14.39
N GLY A 209 -20.04 3.91 -13.07
CA GLY A 209 -21.09 3.52 -12.14
C GLY A 209 -21.17 2.00 -11.89
N TRP A 210 -20.11 1.25 -12.17
CA TRP A 210 -20.03 -0.19 -11.94
C TRP A 210 -19.54 -0.53 -10.53
N ALA A 211 -18.71 0.32 -9.94
CA ALA A 211 -18.24 0.17 -8.57
C ALA A 211 -19.01 1.09 -7.63
N MET A 212 -19.48 0.56 -6.51
CA MET A 212 -20.11 1.30 -5.43
C MET A 212 -19.06 1.80 -4.44
N GLY A 213 -19.26 3.01 -3.89
CA GLY A 213 -18.44 3.53 -2.80
C GLY A 213 -18.40 2.59 -1.58
N GLY A 214 -17.37 2.70 -0.76
CA GLY A 214 -17.17 1.90 0.44
C GLY A 214 -15.79 1.27 0.55
N ILE A 215 -15.66 0.21 1.39
CA ILE A 215 -14.39 -0.42 1.72
C ILE A 215 -14.07 -1.54 0.72
N TYR A 216 -12.84 -1.56 0.23
CA TYR A 216 -12.24 -2.60 -0.60
C TYR A 216 -10.92 -3.06 0.04
N HIS A 217 -10.51 -4.30 -0.19
CA HIS A 217 -9.24 -4.84 0.28
C HIS A 217 -8.29 -5.07 -0.90
N GLY A 218 -7.33 -4.17 -1.07
CA GLY A 218 -6.33 -4.18 -2.15
C GLY A 218 -5.03 -4.84 -1.71
N THR A 219 -5.08 -6.13 -1.38
CA THR A 219 -3.91 -6.96 -1.08
C THR A 219 -3.79 -8.12 -2.05
N ALA A 220 -2.58 -8.67 -2.20
CA ALA A 220 -2.39 -9.90 -2.95
C ALA A 220 -3.20 -11.06 -2.36
N SER A 221 -3.59 -12.02 -3.19
CA SER A 221 -4.19 -13.27 -2.75
C SER A 221 -3.16 -14.18 -2.05
N GLY A 222 -3.64 -15.17 -1.31
CA GLY A 222 -2.80 -16.02 -0.46
C GLY A 222 -2.43 -15.34 0.86
N ARG A 223 -1.51 -15.94 1.60
CA ARG A 223 -0.95 -15.39 2.86
C ARG A 223 0.43 -15.96 3.13
N THR A 224 1.24 -15.26 3.91
CA THR A 224 2.55 -15.72 4.36
C THR A 224 2.94 -15.04 5.67
N THR A 225 4.13 -15.35 6.20
CA THR A 225 4.79 -14.62 7.28
C THR A 225 5.92 -13.75 6.71
N TRP A 226 6.49 -12.85 7.51
CA TRP A 226 7.68 -12.11 7.11
C TRP A 226 8.84 -13.04 6.77
N MET A 227 9.03 -14.11 7.56
CA MET A 227 10.03 -15.14 7.24
C MET A 227 9.73 -15.83 5.91
N GLY A 228 8.47 -16.22 5.69
CA GLY A 228 8.07 -16.84 4.44
C GLY A 228 8.31 -15.94 3.22
N LEU A 229 8.02 -14.63 3.34
CA LEU A 229 8.34 -13.64 2.30
C LEU A 229 9.85 -13.53 2.06
N ALA A 230 10.66 -13.47 3.13
CA ALA A 230 12.12 -13.39 3.02
C ALA A 230 12.71 -14.63 2.34
N ARG A 231 12.27 -15.82 2.73
CA ARG A 231 12.71 -17.10 2.12
C ARG A 231 12.36 -17.17 0.63
N GLU A 232 11.13 -16.78 0.26
CA GLU A 232 10.73 -16.78 -1.13
C GLU A 232 11.47 -15.72 -1.95
N THR A 233 11.74 -14.55 -1.38
CA THR A 233 12.60 -13.53 -2.00
C THR A 233 13.99 -14.09 -2.30
N TYR A 234 14.61 -14.80 -1.35
CA TYR A 234 15.90 -15.42 -1.54
C TYR A 234 15.85 -16.48 -2.63
N ARG A 235 14.91 -17.43 -2.55
CA ARG A 235 14.72 -18.50 -3.52
C ARG A 235 14.59 -17.98 -4.96
N LEU A 236 13.71 -17.01 -5.17
CA LEU A 236 13.48 -16.41 -6.50
C LEU A 236 14.68 -15.59 -7.00
N SER A 237 15.51 -15.10 -6.08
CA SER A 237 16.74 -14.36 -6.40
C SER A 237 17.98 -15.24 -6.57
N GLY A 238 17.84 -16.57 -6.49
CA GLY A 238 18.96 -17.51 -6.61
C GLY A 238 19.88 -17.53 -5.39
N LEU A 239 19.37 -17.14 -4.22
CA LEU A 239 20.05 -17.19 -2.93
C LEU A 239 19.54 -18.40 -2.11
N ASP A 240 20.33 -18.87 -1.15
CA ASP A 240 19.93 -19.94 -0.25
C ASP A 240 18.88 -19.47 0.76
N PRO A 241 17.61 -19.96 0.71
CA PRO A 241 16.55 -19.58 1.63
C PRO A 241 16.80 -20.04 3.08
N GLU A 242 17.66 -21.05 3.32
CA GLU A 242 17.99 -21.52 4.67
C GLU A 242 18.87 -20.52 5.44
N ARG A 243 19.42 -19.51 4.79
CA ARG A 243 20.04 -18.34 5.44
C ARG A 243 19.01 -17.51 6.25
N ILE A 244 17.72 -17.66 5.99
CA ILE A 244 16.65 -17.01 6.74
C ILE A 244 16.16 -17.93 7.86
N ARG A 245 16.36 -17.50 9.11
CA ARG A 245 16.02 -18.24 10.32
C ARG A 245 14.77 -17.65 10.98
N PRO A 246 13.92 -18.49 11.61
CA PRO A 246 12.74 -18.00 12.32
C PRO A 246 13.13 -17.27 13.61
N THR A 247 12.42 -16.18 13.88
CA THR A 247 12.37 -15.54 15.20
C THR A 247 10.94 -15.14 15.54
N THR A 248 10.70 -14.63 16.74
CA THR A 248 9.38 -14.21 17.19
C THR A 248 9.30 -12.69 17.35
N SER A 249 8.09 -12.13 17.32
CA SER A 249 7.83 -10.73 17.63
C SER A 249 8.31 -10.36 19.04
N ALA A 250 8.25 -11.30 20.00
CA ALA A 250 8.74 -11.10 21.36
C ALA A 250 10.26 -10.88 21.44
N ALA A 251 11.02 -11.51 20.52
CA ALA A 251 12.47 -11.29 20.43
C ALA A 251 12.83 -10.02 19.65
N PHE A 252 11.88 -9.44 18.91
CA PHE A 252 12.09 -8.26 18.06
C PHE A 252 11.15 -7.12 18.45
N VAL A 253 11.31 -6.62 19.68
CA VAL A 253 10.45 -5.58 20.26
C VAL A 253 10.49 -4.29 19.43
N ARG A 254 9.32 -3.77 19.10
CA ARG A 254 9.11 -2.50 18.39
C ARG A 254 8.23 -1.56 19.22
N PRO A 255 8.33 -0.22 19.05
CA PRO A 255 7.45 0.73 19.73
C PRO A 255 5.97 0.46 19.46
N ALA A 256 5.58 0.28 18.23
CA ALA A 256 4.20 -0.02 17.85
C ALA A 256 3.93 -1.53 17.89
N THR A 257 2.83 -1.93 18.50
CA THR A 257 2.33 -3.31 18.45
C THR A 257 1.97 -3.68 17.00
N ARG A 258 2.46 -4.84 16.56
CA ARG A 258 2.12 -5.40 15.23
C ARG A 258 1.03 -6.46 15.38
N PRO A 259 0.04 -6.49 14.47
CA PRO A 259 -0.96 -7.54 14.44
C PRO A 259 -0.31 -8.91 14.19
N ALA A 260 -0.73 -9.94 14.93
CA ALA A 260 -0.29 -11.31 14.68
C ALA A 260 -0.92 -11.87 13.39
N PHE A 261 -2.12 -11.38 13.04
CA PHE A 261 -2.85 -11.79 11.84
C PHE A 261 -3.54 -10.58 11.20
N SER A 262 -3.15 -10.23 9.97
CA SER A 262 -3.72 -9.10 9.24
C SER A 262 -4.18 -9.45 7.81
N VAL A 263 -4.48 -10.73 7.58
CA VAL A 263 -4.93 -11.21 6.26
C VAL A 263 -6.33 -10.68 5.94
N LEU A 264 -6.50 -10.12 4.75
CA LEU A 264 -7.73 -9.50 4.26
C LEU A 264 -8.44 -10.40 3.24
N ALA A 265 -9.76 -10.53 3.33
CA ALA A 265 -10.60 -11.16 2.31
C ALA A 265 -10.85 -10.19 1.14
N HIS A 266 -11.28 -10.71 0.00
CA HIS A 266 -11.39 -9.94 -1.25
C HIS A 266 -12.80 -10.02 -1.87
N GLY A 267 -13.85 -10.09 -1.04
CA GLY A 267 -15.22 -10.35 -1.50
C GLY A 267 -15.79 -9.25 -2.39
N ARG A 268 -15.46 -7.99 -2.11
CA ARG A 268 -16.10 -6.84 -2.74
C ARG A 268 -15.67 -6.56 -4.18
N TRP A 269 -14.54 -7.09 -4.64
CA TRP A 269 -14.09 -6.88 -6.02
C TRP A 269 -15.05 -7.45 -7.06
N ALA A 270 -15.68 -8.59 -6.76
CA ALA A 270 -16.66 -9.20 -7.62
C ALA A 270 -17.89 -8.29 -7.87
N ASP A 271 -18.33 -7.53 -6.85
CA ASP A 271 -19.45 -6.60 -6.96
C ASP A 271 -19.14 -5.43 -7.93
N ALA A 272 -17.86 -5.08 -8.08
CA ALA A 272 -17.38 -4.08 -9.03
C ALA A 272 -17.07 -4.66 -10.42
N GLY A 273 -17.27 -5.96 -10.63
CA GLY A 273 -16.89 -6.66 -11.86
C GLY A 273 -15.38 -6.77 -12.06
N LEU A 274 -14.61 -6.66 -10.98
CA LEU A 274 -13.15 -6.71 -10.97
C LEU A 274 -12.65 -7.99 -10.27
N ALA A 275 -11.47 -8.45 -10.67
CA ALA A 275 -10.81 -9.57 -9.99
C ALA A 275 -9.98 -9.07 -8.80
N PRO A 276 -9.84 -9.88 -7.73
CA PRO A 276 -8.82 -9.63 -6.72
C PRO A 276 -7.42 -9.72 -7.33
N LEU A 277 -6.43 -9.18 -6.64
CA LEU A 277 -5.03 -9.29 -7.05
C LEU A 277 -4.57 -10.76 -7.05
N ALA A 278 -3.64 -11.10 -7.94
CA ALA A 278 -3.02 -12.41 -8.05
C ALA A 278 -2.33 -12.85 -6.75
N ASP A 279 -1.93 -14.12 -6.65
CA ASP A 279 -1.20 -14.65 -5.50
C ASP A 279 0.10 -13.86 -5.26
N TRP A 280 0.46 -13.67 -4.00
CA TRP A 280 1.63 -12.89 -3.61
C TRP A 280 2.95 -13.43 -4.18
N ARG A 281 3.06 -14.76 -4.44
CA ARG A 281 4.26 -15.35 -5.04
C ARG A 281 4.39 -15.00 -6.51
N GLU A 282 3.27 -14.96 -7.23
CA GLU A 282 3.25 -14.51 -8.63
C GLU A 282 3.65 -13.04 -8.72
N GLN A 283 3.07 -12.19 -7.88
CA GLN A 283 3.44 -10.78 -7.81
C GLN A 283 4.92 -10.58 -7.43
N LEU A 284 5.44 -11.36 -6.48
CA LEU A 284 6.84 -11.28 -6.07
C LEU A 284 7.77 -11.68 -7.22
N ALA A 285 7.43 -12.74 -7.96
CA ALA A 285 8.24 -13.19 -9.11
C ALA A 285 8.27 -12.12 -10.22
N GLU A 286 7.13 -11.49 -10.52
CA GLU A 286 7.07 -10.39 -11.48
C GLU A 286 7.87 -9.16 -11.01
N ALA A 287 7.71 -8.78 -9.75
CA ALA A 287 8.41 -7.64 -9.18
C ALA A 287 9.93 -7.82 -9.18
N LEU A 288 10.43 -9.02 -8.83
CA LEU A 288 11.86 -9.31 -8.80
C LEU A 288 12.52 -9.30 -10.19
N ALA A 289 11.73 -9.40 -11.27
CA ALA A 289 12.21 -9.20 -12.65
C ALA A 289 12.40 -7.72 -13.02
N ALA A 290 11.94 -6.80 -12.18
CA ALA A 290 12.12 -5.37 -12.43
C ALA A 290 13.58 -4.92 -12.19
N PRO A 291 14.09 -3.91 -12.94
CA PRO A 291 15.51 -3.53 -12.93
C PRO A 291 16.07 -3.22 -11.53
N ALA A 292 15.29 -2.54 -10.68
CA ALA A 292 15.76 -2.18 -9.34
C ALA A 292 16.01 -3.40 -8.44
N PHE A 293 15.16 -4.41 -8.51
CA PHE A 293 15.31 -5.64 -7.74
C PHE A 293 16.37 -6.58 -8.34
N THR A 294 16.44 -6.68 -9.68
CA THR A 294 17.47 -7.46 -10.37
C THR A 294 18.87 -6.99 -9.98
N ALA A 295 19.12 -5.68 -9.98
CA ALA A 295 20.41 -5.11 -9.57
C ALA A 295 20.77 -5.45 -8.11
N LEU A 296 19.79 -5.45 -7.19
CA LEU A 296 19.98 -5.84 -5.79
C LEU A 296 20.29 -7.35 -5.66
N ALA A 297 19.60 -8.20 -6.42
CA ALA A 297 19.81 -9.64 -6.41
C ALA A 297 21.20 -10.00 -6.97
N ASP A 298 21.65 -9.33 -8.04
CA ASP A 298 23.00 -9.50 -8.60
C ASP A 298 24.08 -9.13 -7.57
N SER A 299 23.91 -8.01 -6.89
CA SER A 299 24.81 -7.58 -5.81
C SER A 299 24.86 -8.59 -4.67
N ALA A 300 23.71 -9.16 -4.29
CA ALA A 300 23.62 -10.15 -3.22
C ALA A 300 24.33 -11.47 -3.59
N ARG A 301 24.23 -11.94 -4.84
CA ARG A 301 24.92 -13.15 -5.32
C ARG A 301 26.45 -12.95 -5.35
N ASN A 302 26.91 -11.81 -5.83
CA ASN A 302 28.33 -11.50 -5.94
C ASN A 302 29.01 -11.30 -4.56
N GLY A 303 28.30 -10.72 -3.58
CA GLY A 303 28.80 -10.55 -2.21
C GLY A 303 28.96 -11.88 -1.47
N SER A 304 28.09 -12.86 -1.74
CA SER A 304 28.14 -14.20 -1.13
C SER A 304 29.33 -15.05 -1.61
N THR A 305 29.88 -14.78 -2.80
CA THR A 305 31.04 -15.54 -3.35
C THR A 305 32.37 -15.11 -2.80
N ASN A 306 32.52 -13.89 -2.27
CA ASN A 306 33.78 -13.37 -1.72
C ASN A 306 34.04 -13.77 -0.25
N GLY A 307 33.09 -14.38 0.44
CA GLY A 307 33.23 -14.84 1.83
C GLY A 307 33.74 -16.27 1.99
N SER A 308 33.90 -17.06 0.92
CA SER A 308 34.27 -18.48 1.00
C SER A 308 35.74 -18.78 0.67
N THR A 309 36.59 -17.75 0.54
CA THR A 309 38.05 -17.91 0.33
C THR A 309 38.81 -17.15 1.43
N GLY A 310 38.75 -17.66 2.65
CA GLY A 310 39.53 -17.18 3.78
C GLY A 310 39.67 -18.29 4.81
#